data_037ea20e4556c370e4aafd4543c46ab8
#
_entry.id   037ea20e4556c370e4aafd4543c46ab8
#
_cell.length_a   1.000
_cell.length_b   1.000
_cell.length_c   1.000
_cell.angle_alpha   90.00
_cell.angle_beta   90.00
_cell.angle_gamma   90.00
#
_symmetry.space_group_name_H-M   'P 1'
#
loop_
_entity.id
_entity.type
_entity.pdbx_description
1 polymer ?
#
loop_
_entity_poly.entity_id
_entity_poly.type
_entity_poly.pdbx_seq_one_letter_code
_entity_poly.pdbx_strand_id
1 'polypeptide(L)'
;MKISSPHKDAATRSVQDVVPQWRMSDTLDRLQRLLDAGSAAPIAVARRARLSPSELHALRHLSMASMGPADLARVLGVTTAAASGVVDRLVAHGHAERQPHVEDGRRTEVRLTESGRAEAVGHLAPMFAGLAALDASLSKEERAVVDRYLDGAIAAVRSIM
;
A
#
# COMPACT_ATOMS: atom_id res chain seq x y z
N MET A 1 22.11 4.49 -51.75
CA MET A 1 22.52 3.68 -50.55
C MET A 1 21.43 3.86 -49.50
N LYS A 2 20.47 2.94 -49.49
CA LYS A 2 19.33 2.96 -48.54
C LYS A 2 19.78 2.30 -47.25
N ILE A 3 19.82 3.09 -46.16
CA ILE A 3 20.08 2.57 -44.82
C ILE A 3 18.73 2.02 -44.30
N SER A 4 18.61 0.68 -44.29
CA SER A 4 17.49 -0.02 -43.71
C SER A 4 17.60 0.06 -42.19
N SER A 5 16.63 0.68 -41.53
CA SER A 5 16.51 0.70 -40.08
C SER A 5 16.00 -0.65 -39.59
N PRO A 6 16.73 -1.36 -38.72
CA PRO A 6 16.22 -2.56 -38.06
C PRO A 6 15.70 -2.20 -36.66
N HIS A 7 14.45 -1.75 -36.54
CA HIS A 7 13.78 -1.72 -35.23
C HIS A 7 12.26 -1.67 -35.42
N LYS A 8 11.71 -2.84 -35.83
CA LYS A 8 10.27 -3.06 -35.73
C LYS A 8 10.01 -4.57 -35.76
N ASP A 9 10.21 -5.25 -34.66
CA ASP A 9 9.63 -6.56 -34.35
C ASP A 9 10.10 -7.03 -32.94
N ALA A 10 9.96 -6.17 -31.92
CA ALA A 10 9.75 -6.67 -30.57
C ALA A 10 8.25 -6.95 -30.48
N ALA A 11 7.80 -8.08 -31.07
CA ALA A 11 6.45 -8.57 -30.90
C ALA A 11 6.20 -8.65 -29.40
N THR A 12 5.25 -7.84 -28.92
CA THR A 12 4.77 -7.89 -27.53
C THR A 12 4.22 -9.29 -27.32
N ARG A 13 5.00 -10.17 -26.71
CA ARG A 13 4.57 -11.53 -26.36
C ARG A 13 3.36 -11.39 -25.46
N SER A 14 2.24 -12.00 -25.87
CA SER A 14 1.05 -12.01 -25.04
C SER A 14 1.26 -12.96 -23.85
N VAL A 15 0.51 -12.77 -22.77
CA VAL A 15 0.54 -13.70 -21.63
C VAL A 15 0.26 -15.13 -22.07
N GLN A 16 -0.58 -15.32 -23.10
CA GLN A 16 -0.93 -16.63 -23.67
C GLN A 16 0.26 -17.34 -24.36
N ASP A 17 1.25 -16.58 -24.85
CA ASP A 17 2.46 -17.14 -25.45
C ASP A 17 3.38 -17.79 -24.41
N VAL A 18 3.30 -17.32 -23.16
CA VAL A 18 4.11 -17.79 -22.01
C VAL A 18 3.32 -18.79 -21.16
N VAL A 19 2.02 -18.58 -21.03
CA VAL A 19 1.09 -19.40 -20.25
C VAL A 19 -0.06 -19.84 -21.15
N PRO A 20 0.10 -20.93 -21.93
CA PRO A 20 -0.88 -21.36 -22.93
C PRO A 20 -2.28 -21.64 -22.37
N GLN A 21 -2.38 -22.06 -21.09
CA GLN A 21 -3.65 -22.28 -20.39
C GLN A 21 -4.30 -20.99 -19.90
N TRP A 22 -3.63 -19.82 -20.02
CA TRP A 22 -4.19 -18.56 -19.57
C TRP A 22 -5.47 -18.22 -20.35
N ARG A 23 -6.57 -18.10 -19.61
CA ARG A 23 -7.84 -17.61 -20.10
C ARG A 23 -8.37 -16.59 -19.10
N MET A 24 -8.73 -15.42 -19.58
CA MET A 24 -9.37 -14.40 -18.75
C MET A 24 -10.78 -14.84 -18.43
N SER A 25 -11.03 -15.21 -17.18
CA SER A 25 -12.37 -15.42 -16.63
C SER A 25 -12.88 -14.14 -15.99
N ASP A 26 -14.19 -14.04 -15.78
CA ASP A 26 -14.78 -12.92 -15.03
C ASP A 26 -14.17 -12.77 -13.63
N THR A 27 -13.81 -13.88 -12.99
CA THR A 27 -13.18 -13.88 -11.66
C THR A 27 -11.77 -13.31 -11.71
N LEU A 28 -10.96 -13.67 -12.72
CA LEU A 28 -9.63 -13.10 -12.91
C LEU A 28 -9.69 -11.63 -13.29
N ASP A 29 -10.64 -11.20 -14.10
CA ASP A 29 -10.85 -9.78 -14.42
C ASP A 29 -11.17 -8.97 -13.15
N ARG A 30 -12.09 -9.49 -12.32
CA ARG A 30 -12.41 -8.83 -11.04
C ARG A 30 -11.22 -8.77 -10.09
N LEU A 31 -10.43 -9.84 -10.00
CA LEU A 31 -9.20 -9.86 -9.21
C LEU A 31 -8.19 -8.83 -9.71
N GLN A 32 -7.98 -8.76 -11.02
CA GLN A 32 -7.08 -7.76 -11.60
C GLN A 32 -7.54 -6.34 -11.29
N ARG A 33 -8.83 -6.05 -11.48
CA ARG A 33 -9.41 -4.74 -11.13
C ARG A 33 -9.28 -4.41 -9.65
N LEU A 34 -9.38 -5.41 -8.76
CA LEU A 34 -9.14 -5.21 -7.33
C LEU A 34 -7.67 -4.85 -7.04
N LEU A 35 -6.72 -5.54 -7.67
CA LEU A 35 -5.29 -5.23 -7.54
C LEU A 35 -4.96 -3.83 -8.06
N ASP A 36 -5.52 -3.45 -9.21
CA ASP A 36 -5.35 -2.11 -9.79
C ASP A 36 -5.94 -1.03 -8.89
N ALA A 37 -7.15 -1.24 -8.37
CA ALA A 37 -7.77 -0.32 -7.42
C ALA A 37 -6.97 -0.23 -6.11
N GLY A 38 -6.48 -1.36 -5.60
CA GLY A 38 -5.64 -1.43 -4.41
C GLY A 38 -4.32 -0.66 -4.55
N SER A 39 -3.70 -0.72 -5.72
CA SER A 39 -2.46 0.05 -6.01
C SER A 39 -2.72 1.54 -6.22
N ALA A 40 -3.89 1.93 -6.74
CA ALA A 40 -4.27 3.32 -6.95
C ALA A 40 -4.79 4.02 -5.68
N ALA A 41 -5.39 3.26 -4.75
CA ALA A 41 -6.04 3.80 -3.56
C ALA A 41 -5.11 4.66 -2.67
N PRO A 42 -3.86 4.27 -2.35
CA PRO A 42 -2.96 5.09 -1.54
C PRO A 42 -2.67 6.46 -2.16
N ILE A 43 -2.52 6.52 -3.48
CA ILE A 43 -2.26 7.77 -4.21
C ILE A 43 -3.50 8.68 -4.14
N ALA A 44 -4.70 8.12 -4.33
CA ALA A 44 -5.94 8.87 -4.25
C ALA A 44 -6.20 9.40 -2.84
N VAL A 45 -5.92 8.59 -1.81
CA VAL A 45 -6.03 8.99 -0.40
C VAL A 45 -5.03 10.09 -0.08
N ALA A 46 -3.75 9.94 -0.44
CA ALA A 46 -2.72 10.95 -0.21
C ALA A 46 -3.13 12.30 -0.81
N ARG A 47 -3.64 12.29 -2.06
CA ARG A 47 -4.10 13.51 -2.73
C ARG A 47 -5.27 14.19 -1.99
N ARG A 48 -6.25 13.42 -1.49
CA ARG A 48 -7.39 13.95 -0.71
C ARG A 48 -6.94 14.53 0.62
N ALA A 49 -6.02 13.86 1.29
CA ALA A 49 -5.42 14.26 2.56
C ALA A 49 -4.39 15.41 2.40
N ARG A 50 -4.06 15.82 1.19
CA ARG A 50 -2.97 16.77 0.89
C ARG A 50 -1.62 16.31 1.45
N LEU A 51 -1.41 15.01 1.48
CA LEU A 51 -0.18 14.35 1.91
C LEU A 51 0.60 13.84 0.69
N SER A 52 1.91 13.75 0.82
CA SER A 52 2.70 12.96 -0.11
C SER A 52 2.48 11.45 0.13
N PRO A 53 2.75 10.59 -0.85
CA PRO A 53 2.68 9.13 -0.65
C PRO A 53 3.53 8.65 0.53
N SER A 54 4.72 9.23 0.75
CA SER A 54 5.60 8.89 1.87
C SER A 54 5.03 9.30 3.22
N GLU A 55 4.36 10.46 3.31
CA GLU A 55 3.67 10.91 4.52
C GLU A 55 2.51 9.98 4.86
N LEU A 56 1.68 9.62 3.88
CA LEU A 56 0.59 8.66 4.10
C LEU A 56 1.12 7.29 4.54
N HIS A 57 2.21 6.83 3.92
CA HIS A 57 2.85 5.57 4.29
C HIS A 57 3.40 5.62 5.71
N ALA A 58 4.05 6.73 6.11
CA ALA A 58 4.52 6.95 7.47
C ALA A 58 3.35 6.97 8.48
N LEU A 59 2.27 7.70 8.20
CA LEU A 59 1.07 7.74 9.05
C LEU A 59 0.50 6.33 9.28
N ARG A 60 0.45 5.50 8.23
CA ARG A 60 -0.03 4.12 8.34
C ARG A 60 0.82 3.28 9.29
N HIS A 61 2.15 3.39 9.21
CA HIS A 61 3.05 2.66 10.12
C HIS A 61 2.96 3.19 11.55
N LEU A 62 2.95 4.50 11.71
CA LEU A 62 2.83 5.15 13.01
C LEU A 62 1.46 4.92 13.68
N SER A 63 0.41 4.57 12.91
CA SER A 63 -0.88 4.18 13.49
C SER A 63 -0.85 2.83 14.20
N MET A 64 0.13 1.99 13.89
CA MET A 64 0.30 0.67 14.53
C MET A 64 1.21 0.76 15.75
N ALA A 65 2.29 1.55 15.68
CA ALA A 65 3.24 1.74 16.77
C ALA A 65 4.05 3.04 16.59
N SER A 66 4.48 3.64 17.69
CA SER A 66 5.52 4.68 17.64
C SER A 66 6.85 4.10 17.14
N MET A 67 7.63 4.88 16.42
CA MET A 67 8.87 4.43 15.78
C MET A 67 9.97 5.47 15.90
N GLY A 68 11.21 5.00 16.05
CA GLY A 68 12.39 5.83 15.88
C GLY A 68 12.60 6.23 14.40
N PRO A 69 13.31 7.35 14.11
CA PRO A 69 13.56 7.78 12.73
C PRO A 69 14.25 6.72 11.86
N ALA A 70 15.15 5.91 12.44
CA ALA A 70 15.83 4.83 11.72
C ALA A 70 14.88 3.67 11.38
N ASP A 71 13.96 3.31 12.28
CA ASP A 71 12.98 2.26 12.05
C ASP A 71 11.97 2.71 10.99
N LEU A 72 11.54 3.96 11.07
CA LEU A 72 10.67 4.55 10.07
C LEU A 72 11.34 4.58 8.68
N ALA A 73 12.63 4.92 8.59
CA ALA A 73 13.40 4.89 7.35
C ALA A 73 13.41 3.49 6.72
N ARG A 74 13.58 2.45 7.56
CA ARG A 74 13.59 1.05 7.12
C ARG A 74 12.24 0.61 6.54
N VAL A 75 11.14 0.91 7.23
CA VAL A 75 9.80 0.51 6.75
C VAL A 75 9.32 1.33 5.56
N LEU A 76 9.82 2.55 5.40
CA LEU A 76 9.54 3.38 4.22
C LEU A 76 10.44 3.05 3.02
N GLY A 77 11.52 2.27 3.22
CA GLY A 77 12.49 1.96 2.16
C GLY A 77 13.29 3.19 1.70
N VAL A 78 13.57 4.14 2.61
CA VAL A 78 14.28 5.40 2.31
C VAL A 78 15.46 5.61 3.26
N THR A 79 16.29 6.62 2.99
CA THR A 79 17.36 7.02 3.90
C THR A 79 16.80 7.66 5.18
N THR A 80 17.56 7.61 6.29
CA THR A 80 17.18 8.26 7.56
C THR A 80 16.95 9.77 7.39
N ALA A 81 17.74 10.42 6.55
CA ALA A 81 17.57 11.85 6.24
C ALA A 81 16.22 12.11 5.53
N ALA A 82 15.86 11.27 4.55
CA ALA A 82 14.57 11.38 3.86
C ALA A 82 13.40 11.10 4.82
N ALA A 83 13.51 10.08 5.68
CA ALA A 83 12.51 9.79 6.72
C ALA A 83 12.34 10.95 7.69
N SER A 84 13.45 11.59 8.12
CA SER A 84 13.40 12.78 8.97
C SER A 84 12.63 13.92 8.31
N GLY A 85 12.84 14.16 7.00
CA GLY A 85 12.08 15.16 6.26
C GLY A 85 10.59 14.84 6.13
N VAL A 86 10.22 13.55 6.04
CA VAL A 86 8.81 13.12 6.12
C VAL A 86 8.22 13.44 7.49
N VAL A 87 8.95 13.10 8.56
CA VAL A 87 8.53 13.39 9.94
C VAL A 87 8.37 14.89 10.18
N ASP A 88 9.32 15.71 9.69
CA ASP A 88 9.25 17.18 9.83
C ASP A 88 7.95 17.74 9.23
N ARG A 89 7.56 17.25 8.05
CA ARG A 89 6.30 17.69 7.43
C ARG A 89 5.08 17.21 8.20
N LEU A 90 5.08 15.97 8.69
CA LEU A 90 3.98 15.45 9.51
C LEU A 90 3.83 16.23 10.82
N VAL A 91 4.94 16.63 11.43
CA VAL A 91 4.96 17.49 12.64
C VAL A 91 4.45 18.88 12.29
N ALA A 92 4.90 19.47 11.19
CA ALA A 92 4.44 20.78 10.73
C ALA A 92 2.94 20.81 10.43
N HIS A 93 2.36 19.71 9.96
CA HIS A 93 0.92 19.54 9.76
C HIS A 93 0.16 19.16 11.04
N GLY A 94 0.86 18.98 12.16
CA GLY A 94 0.25 18.58 13.44
C GLY A 94 -0.21 17.11 13.48
N HIS A 95 0.22 16.28 12.54
CA HIS A 95 -0.19 14.87 12.45
C HIS A 95 0.70 13.92 13.25
N ALA A 96 1.93 14.36 13.57
CA ALA A 96 2.88 13.60 14.37
C ALA A 96 3.57 14.50 15.36
N GLU A 97 4.16 13.92 16.38
CA GLU A 97 5.01 14.59 17.36
C GLU A 97 6.24 13.74 17.65
N ARG A 98 7.32 14.44 18.04
CA ARG A 98 8.54 13.79 18.52
C ARG A 98 8.51 13.75 20.03
N GLN A 99 8.80 12.58 20.60
CA GLN A 99 8.91 12.39 22.04
C GLN A 99 10.20 11.65 22.39
N PRO A 100 10.77 11.86 23.59
CA PRO A 100 11.80 10.98 24.10
C PRO A 100 11.28 9.54 24.19
N HIS A 101 12.14 8.58 23.86
CA HIS A 101 11.79 7.16 24.03
C HIS A 101 11.58 6.84 25.51
N VAL A 102 10.55 6.05 25.83
CA VAL A 102 10.11 5.81 27.22
C VAL A 102 11.23 5.16 28.07
N GLU A 103 11.98 4.21 27.47
CA GLU A 103 13.04 3.47 28.17
C GLU A 103 14.43 4.10 28.02
N ASP A 104 14.65 4.90 26.98
CA ASP A 104 15.93 5.56 26.70
C ASP A 104 15.68 6.98 26.19
N GLY A 105 15.65 7.93 27.11
CA GLY A 105 15.39 9.35 26.81
C GLY A 105 16.42 10.01 25.87
N ARG A 106 17.54 9.34 25.53
CA ARG A 106 18.50 9.79 24.52
C ARG A 106 18.01 9.52 23.11
N ARG A 107 17.04 8.62 22.94
CA ARG A 107 16.42 8.28 21.66
C ARG A 107 15.14 9.07 21.48
N THR A 108 14.86 9.43 20.24
CA THR A 108 13.62 10.09 19.85
C THR A 108 12.68 9.10 19.19
N GLU A 109 11.44 9.10 19.60
CA GLU A 109 10.34 8.43 18.93
C GLU A 109 9.42 9.43 18.25
N VAL A 110 8.81 8.96 17.16
CA VAL A 110 7.74 9.64 16.44
C VAL A 110 6.45 8.88 16.70
N ARG A 111 5.42 9.59 17.11
CA ARG A 111 4.09 9.02 17.29
C ARG A 111 3.03 9.91 16.65
N LEU A 112 1.87 9.32 16.35
CA LEU A 112 0.74 10.10 15.87
C LEU A 112 0.12 10.91 16.98
N THR A 113 -0.25 12.13 16.64
CA THR A 113 -1.21 12.93 17.40
C THR A 113 -2.63 12.37 17.17
N GLU A 114 -3.61 12.89 17.91
CA GLU A 114 -5.03 12.57 17.65
C GLU A 114 -5.45 13.00 16.24
N SER A 115 -5.01 14.19 15.80
CA SER A 115 -5.22 14.68 14.43
C SER A 115 -4.62 13.74 13.39
N GLY A 116 -3.36 13.29 13.59
CA GLY A 116 -2.72 12.35 12.67
C GLY A 116 -3.41 10.98 12.61
N ARG A 117 -3.96 10.54 13.73
CA ARG A 117 -4.75 9.30 13.79
C ARG A 117 -6.07 9.44 13.04
N ALA A 118 -6.77 10.55 13.25
CA ALA A 118 -8.01 10.87 12.53
C ALA A 118 -7.76 10.95 11.02
N GLU A 119 -6.66 11.58 10.60
CA GLU A 119 -6.26 11.70 9.20
C GLU A 119 -5.91 10.32 8.60
N ALA A 120 -5.12 9.50 9.30
CA ALA A 120 -4.74 8.16 8.83
C ALA A 120 -5.94 7.23 8.66
N VAL A 121 -6.94 7.34 9.53
CA VAL A 121 -8.12 6.45 9.55
C VAL A 121 -9.27 7.04 8.74
N GLY A 122 -9.51 8.35 8.83
CA GLY A 122 -10.70 8.99 8.28
C GLY A 122 -10.89 8.79 6.78
N HIS A 123 -9.81 8.90 6.01
CA HIS A 123 -9.88 8.70 4.56
C HIS A 123 -10.05 7.23 4.13
N LEU A 124 -9.67 6.28 4.99
CA LEU A 124 -9.79 4.84 4.73
C LEU A 124 -11.03 4.21 5.36
N ALA A 125 -11.64 4.88 6.34
CA ALA A 125 -12.81 4.36 7.06
C ALA A 125 -13.97 3.92 6.15
N PRO A 126 -14.35 4.66 5.09
CA PRO A 126 -15.42 4.21 4.19
C PRO A 126 -15.08 2.91 3.47
N MET A 127 -13.82 2.72 3.07
CA MET A 127 -13.34 1.48 2.44
C MET A 127 -13.42 0.31 3.43
N PHE A 128 -12.91 0.49 4.65
CA PHE A 128 -12.95 -0.57 5.67
C PHE A 128 -14.38 -0.91 6.07
N ALA A 129 -15.26 0.08 6.20
CA ALA A 129 -16.69 -0.15 6.47
C ALA A 129 -17.34 -0.97 5.35
N GLY A 130 -17.06 -0.63 4.08
CA GLY A 130 -17.56 -1.37 2.92
C GLY A 130 -17.05 -2.81 2.89
N LEU A 131 -15.76 -3.02 3.16
CA LEU A 131 -15.16 -4.36 3.22
C LEU A 131 -15.73 -5.20 4.38
N ALA A 132 -15.90 -4.60 5.56
CA ALA A 132 -16.51 -5.26 6.70
C ALA A 132 -17.98 -5.67 6.43
N ALA A 133 -18.76 -4.80 5.79
CA ALA A 133 -20.13 -5.10 5.40
C ALA A 133 -20.19 -6.24 4.36
N LEU A 134 -19.29 -6.21 3.37
CA LEU A 134 -19.16 -7.28 2.39
C LEU A 134 -18.83 -8.61 3.06
N ASP A 135 -17.82 -8.62 3.94
CA ASP A 135 -17.41 -9.82 4.66
C ASP A 135 -18.54 -10.36 5.54
N ALA A 136 -19.27 -9.50 6.24
CA ALA A 136 -20.41 -9.88 7.08
C ALA A 136 -21.61 -10.44 6.26
N SER A 137 -21.70 -10.14 4.96
CA SER A 137 -22.77 -10.64 4.10
C SER A 137 -22.55 -12.08 3.62
N LEU A 138 -21.34 -12.62 3.76
CA LEU A 138 -21.00 -13.98 3.32
C LEU A 138 -21.47 -15.03 4.34
N SER A 139 -22.07 -16.10 3.85
CA SER A 139 -22.27 -17.32 4.64
C SER A 139 -20.92 -17.97 4.96
N LYS A 140 -20.92 -18.94 5.88
CA LYS A 140 -19.70 -19.67 6.25
C LYS A 140 -19.12 -20.43 5.07
N GLU A 141 -19.97 -21.02 4.24
CA GLU A 141 -19.61 -21.80 3.06
C GLU A 141 -19.04 -20.90 1.95
N GLU A 142 -19.66 -19.75 1.69
CA GLU A 142 -19.17 -18.75 0.72
C GLU A 142 -17.82 -18.20 1.16
N ARG A 143 -17.66 -17.85 2.44
CA ARG A 143 -16.41 -17.39 3.02
C ARG A 143 -15.28 -18.39 2.77
N ALA A 144 -15.50 -19.69 3.05
CA ALA A 144 -14.49 -20.72 2.83
C ALA A 144 -14.04 -20.83 1.35
N VAL A 145 -14.94 -20.57 0.39
CA VAL A 145 -14.60 -20.54 -1.03
C VAL A 145 -13.77 -19.29 -1.35
N VAL A 146 -14.17 -18.13 -0.84
CA VAL A 146 -13.46 -16.85 -1.04
C VAL A 146 -12.05 -16.91 -0.41
N ASP A 147 -11.93 -17.39 0.83
CA ASP A 147 -10.65 -17.52 1.52
C ASP A 147 -9.68 -18.39 0.72
N ARG A 148 -10.11 -19.58 0.30
CA ARG A 148 -9.29 -20.48 -0.53
C ARG A 148 -8.84 -19.83 -1.85
N TYR A 149 -9.72 -19.07 -2.50
CA TYR A 149 -9.39 -18.38 -3.73
C TYR A 149 -8.36 -17.27 -3.52
N LEU A 150 -8.57 -16.45 -2.49
CA LEU A 150 -7.68 -15.35 -2.14
C LEU A 150 -6.31 -15.85 -1.68
N ASP A 151 -6.25 -16.92 -0.90
CA ASP A 151 -4.97 -17.54 -0.50
C ASP A 151 -4.16 -18.01 -1.71
N GLY A 152 -4.82 -18.64 -2.67
CA GLY A 152 -4.19 -19.04 -3.93
C GLY A 152 -3.69 -17.84 -4.75
N ALA A 153 -4.48 -16.78 -4.84
CA ALA A 153 -4.11 -15.54 -5.54
C ALA A 153 -2.91 -14.85 -4.85
N ILE A 154 -2.91 -14.77 -3.52
CA ILE A 154 -1.80 -14.23 -2.73
C ILE A 154 -0.52 -15.03 -2.96
N ALA A 155 -0.60 -16.36 -2.95
CA ALA A 155 0.54 -17.23 -3.22
C ALA A 155 1.11 -17.01 -4.63
N ALA A 156 0.24 -16.88 -5.64
CA ALA A 156 0.64 -16.60 -7.01
C ALA A 156 1.37 -15.25 -7.15
N VAL A 157 0.87 -14.19 -6.52
CA VAL A 157 1.52 -12.87 -6.54
C VAL A 157 2.86 -12.91 -5.80
N ARG A 158 2.94 -13.58 -4.66
CA ARG A 158 4.20 -13.71 -3.89
C ARG A 158 5.29 -14.48 -4.62
N SER A 159 4.95 -15.34 -5.56
CA SER A 159 5.94 -16.14 -6.31
C SER A 159 6.87 -15.30 -7.20
N ILE A 160 6.53 -14.03 -7.45
CA ILE A 160 7.35 -13.10 -8.25
C ILE A 160 8.09 -12.06 -7.40
N MET A 161 7.97 -12.12 -6.07
CA MET A 161 8.61 -11.20 -5.11
C MET A 161 9.82 -11.83 -4.45
#